data_4d710ca0645a5fdce48970cbdf0742aa
#
_entry.id   4d710ca0645a5fdce48970cbdf0742aa
#
_cell.length_a   1.000
_cell.length_b   1.000
_cell.length_c   1.000
_cell.angle_alpha   90.00
_cell.angle_beta   90.00
_cell.angle_gamma   90.00
#
_symmetry.space_group_name_H-M   'P 1'
#
loop_
_entity.id
_entity.type
_entity.pdbx_description
1 polymer ?
#
loop_
_entity_poly.entity_id
_entity_poly.type
_entity_poly.pdbx_seq_one_letter_code
_entity_poly.pdbx_strand_id
1 'polypeptide(L)'
;MCIRDSYFPGVPVSISAIPRPGYKFKEWKEIPDSLSSMIIDIEKFSSFEAVFDTDLHLDEEKLVPLSSKLKPAYPNPFNNRVTIPYDIHIKSDVSITISNVLGQKIASFSYSDRLPGNYKVRWNGNNDRNMPVSGGVYLVTLKTPRVTDFKKIILLK
;
A
#
# COMPACT_ATOMS: atom_id res chain seq x y z
N MET A 1 16.23 -29.37 -12.11
CA MET A 1 17.66 -29.49 -12.40
C MET A 1 18.26 -30.24 -11.22
N CYS A 2 18.58 -31.52 -11.39
CA CYS A 2 19.20 -32.31 -10.33
C CYS A 2 20.70 -32.04 -10.33
N ILE A 3 21.23 -31.44 -9.31
CA ILE A 3 22.65 -31.29 -9.09
C ILE A 3 23.10 -32.61 -8.43
N ARG A 4 23.94 -33.39 -9.10
CA ARG A 4 24.60 -34.54 -8.51
C ARG A 4 25.92 -34.06 -7.91
N ASP A 5 25.89 -33.70 -6.65
CA ASP A 5 27.12 -33.44 -5.90
C ASP A 5 27.54 -34.69 -5.14
N SER A 6 28.83 -34.96 -5.08
CA SER A 6 29.41 -36.08 -4.31
C SER A 6 29.77 -35.56 -2.93
N TYR A 7 29.09 -36.05 -1.90
CA TYR A 7 29.40 -35.75 -0.51
C TYR A 7 30.09 -36.94 0.19
N PHE A 8 30.91 -36.64 1.15
CA PHE A 8 31.56 -37.66 1.95
C PHE A 8 30.64 -38.11 3.11
N PRO A 9 30.53 -39.42 3.37
CA PRO A 9 29.76 -39.94 4.51
C PRO A 9 30.25 -39.35 5.84
N GLY A 10 29.32 -39.00 6.74
CA GLY A 10 29.62 -38.47 8.07
C GLY A 10 29.95 -36.96 8.12
N VAL A 11 29.93 -36.24 7.02
CA VAL A 11 30.10 -34.78 7.01
C VAL A 11 28.75 -34.12 7.01
N PRO A 12 28.40 -33.30 8.03
CA PRO A 12 27.13 -32.58 8.06
C PRO A 12 27.07 -31.51 6.95
N VAL A 13 25.95 -31.44 6.25
CA VAL A 13 25.73 -30.50 5.14
C VAL A 13 24.66 -29.50 5.51
N SER A 14 24.94 -28.23 5.24
CA SER A 14 23.94 -27.17 5.36
C SER A 14 23.08 -27.11 4.12
N ILE A 15 21.76 -27.26 4.29
CA ILE A 15 20.78 -27.05 3.24
C ILE A 15 19.98 -25.80 3.53
N SER A 16 19.60 -25.08 2.48
CA SER A 16 18.77 -23.86 2.58
C SER A 16 17.75 -23.80 1.45
N ALA A 17 16.51 -23.61 1.81
CA ALA A 17 15.40 -23.40 0.87
C ALA A 17 15.20 -21.91 0.68
N ILE A 18 15.56 -21.39 -0.49
CA ILE A 18 15.39 -19.97 -0.85
C ILE A 18 14.15 -19.82 -1.72
N PRO A 19 13.07 -19.20 -1.21
CA PRO A 19 11.87 -19.00 -2.01
C PRO A 19 12.12 -17.99 -3.14
N ARG A 20 11.43 -18.20 -4.26
CA ARG A 20 11.34 -17.19 -5.34
C ARG A 20 10.39 -16.07 -4.93
N PRO A 21 10.46 -14.88 -5.56
CA PRO A 21 9.49 -13.82 -5.35
C PRO A 21 8.04 -14.34 -5.51
N GLY A 22 7.17 -14.06 -4.53
CA GLY A 22 5.78 -14.54 -4.51
C GLY A 22 5.57 -15.94 -3.92
N TYR A 23 6.61 -16.54 -3.37
CA TYR A 23 6.54 -17.83 -2.67
C TYR A 23 7.16 -17.73 -1.29
N LYS A 24 6.64 -18.52 -0.36
CA LYS A 24 7.10 -18.64 1.03
C LYS A 24 7.46 -20.09 1.29
N PHE A 25 8.58 -20.33 1.98
CA PHE A 25 8.92 -21.66 2.42
C PHE A 25 7.88 -22.14 3.43
N LYS A 26 7.36 -23.35 3.24
CA LYS A 26 6.36 -23.97 4.11
C LYS A 26 7.00 -25.01 5.01
N GLU A 27 7.57 -26.05 4.43
CA GLU A 27 8.11 -27.18 5.17
C GLU A 27 9.03 -28.03 4.30
N TRP A 28 9.79 -28.92 4.93
CA TRP A 28 10.46 -30.04 4.29
C TRP A 28 9.57 -31.27 4.39
N LYS A 29 9.38 -32.05 3.31
CA LYS A 29 8.49 -33.21 3.33
C LYS A 29 8.99 -34.34 4.22
N GLU A 30 10.29 -34.56 4.25
CA GLU A 30 10.91 -35.69 4.92
C GLU A 30 11.45 -35.36 6.32
N ILE A 31 11.45 -34.09 6.68
CA ILE A 31 12.04 -33.59 7.94
C ILE A 31 10.99 -32.77 8.68
N PRO A 32 10.61 -33.13 9.92
CA PRO A 32 9.61 -32.36 10.67
C PRO A 32 10.21 -31.10 11.29
N ASP A 33 10.82 -30.25 10.47
CA ASP A 33 11.38 -28.99 10.89
C ASP A 33 10.85 -27.84 10.00
N SER A 34 10.51 -26.75 10.63
CA SER A 34 9.94 -25.55 9.96
C SER A 34 11.01 -24.52 9.59
N LEU A 35 12.29 -24.80 9.83
CA LEU A 35 13.36 -23.90 9.49
C LEU A 35 13.72 -24.01 8.00
N SER A 36 13.78 -22.86 7.32
CA SER A 36 14.18 -22.80 5.92
C SER A 36 15.67 -23.11 5.67
N SER A 37 16.47 -23.18 6.73
CA SER A 37 17.88 -23.52 6.68
C SER A 37 18.25 -24.41 7.85
N MET A 38 18.93 -25.54 7.58
CA MET A 38 19.36 -26.50 8.61
C MET A 38 20.62 -27.25 8.22
N ILE A 39 21.25 -27.88 9.22
CA ILE A 39 22.36 -28.79 9.02
C ILE A 39 21.85 -30.23 9.14
N ILE A 40 22.10 -31.04 8.15
CA ILE A 40 21.63 -32.42 8.06
C ILE A 40 22.80 -33.39 7.90
N ASP A 41 22.55 -34.61 8.37
CA ASP A 41 23.41 -35.78 8.11
C ASP A 41 22.82 -36.55 6.90
N ILE A 42 23.57 -36.58 5.81
CA ILE A 42 23.12 -37.16 4.53
C ILE A 42 22.88 -38.66 4.62
N GLU A 43 23.49 -39.35 5.60
CA GLU A 43 23.30 -40.82 5.76
C GLU A 43 21.87 -41.20 6.13
N LYS A 44 21.12 -40.27 6.71
CA LYS A 44 19.73 -40.51 7.18
C LYS A 44 18.66 -40.25 6.15
N PHE A 45 18.98 -39.54 5.07
CA PHE A 45 17.95 -39.10 4.09
C PHE A 45 18.50 -39.26 2.67
N SER A 46 17.74 -39.93 1.82
CA SER A 46 18.11 -40.19 0.42
C SER A 46 17.60 -39.11 -0.53
N SER A 47 16.66 -38.27 -0.09
CA SER A 47 16.09 -37.16 -0.87
C SER A 47 15.50 -36.08 0.04
N PHE A 48 15.46 -34.86 -0.43
CA PHE A 48 14.88 -33.73 0.28
C PHE A 48 13.98 -32.95 -0.68
N GLU A 49 12.77 -32.67 -0.28
CA GLU A 49 11.86 -31.82 -1.04
C GLU A 49 11.39 -30.64 -0.19
N ALA A 50 11.77 -29.43 -0.60
CA ALA A 50 11.27 -28.20 0.00
C ALA A 50 9.92 -27.85 -0.61
N VAL A 51 8.91 -27.71 0.24
CA VAL A 51 7.56 -27.26 -0.15
C VAL A 51 7.46 -25.75 0.02
N PHE A 52 7.03 -25.10 -1.04
CA PHE A 52 6.75 -23.67 -1.04
C PHE A 52 5.27 -23.45 -1.23
N ASP A 53 4.68 -22.57 -0.44
CA ASP A 53 3.33 -22.07 -0.64
C ASP A 53 3.37 -20.77 -1.44
N THR A 54 2.35 -20.52 -2.24
CA THR A 54 2.21 -19.20 -2.86
C THR A 54 1.97 -18.20 -1.76
N ASP A 55 2.84 -17.22 -1.63
CA ASP A 55 2.64 -16.06 -0.75
C ASP A 55 1.56 -15.16 -1.38
N LEU A 56 0.35 -15.74 -1.51
CA LEU A 56 -0.89 -15.01 -1.88
C LEU A 56 -1.50 -14.28 -0.66
N HIS A 57 -0.82 -14.26 0.47
CA HIS A 57 -0.92 -13.09 1.30
C HIS A 57 -0.24 -11.94 0.52
N LEU A 58 -1.03 -11.36 -0.37
CA LEU A 58 -1.31 -9.94 -0.23
C LEU A 58 -1.71 -9.73 1.24
N ASP A 59 -0.74 -9.83 2.16
CA ASP A 59 -0.74 -8.89 3.23
C ASP A 59 -1.00 -7.59 2.47
N GLU A 60 -2.18 -7.02 2.65
CA GLU A 60 -2.25 -5.60 2.71
C GLU A 60 -1.29 -5.20 3.85
N GLU A 61 -0.01 -5.47 3.72
CA GLU A 61 1.02 -4.63 4.24
C GLU A 61 0.56 -3.30 3.73
N LYS A 62 -0.10 -2.60 4.59
CA LYS A 62 -0.61 -1.26 4.45
C LYS A 62 0.52 -0.51 3.80
N LEU A 63 0.53 -0.55 2.45
CA LEU A 63 1.60 -0.01 1.63
C LEU A 63 1.72 1.43 2.07
N VAL A 64 2.67 1.66 3.00
CA VAL A 64 2.88 2.99 3.54
C VAL A 64 3.30 3.84 2.36
N PRO A 65 2.47 4.81 1.96
CA PRO A 65 2.78 5.60 0.79
C PRO A 65 4.15 6.24 0.94
N LEU A 66 4.99 6.21 -0.09
CA LEU A 66 6.33 6.81 -0.07
C LEU A 66 6.31 8.33 0.12
N SER A 67 5.18 8.97 -0.13
CA SER A 67 4.98 10.41 0.06
C SER A 67 3.52 10.74 0.32
N SER A 68 3.28 11.81 1.09
CA SER A 68 1.92 12.35 1.25
C SER A 68 1.54 13.15 0.00
N LYS A 69 0.43 12.80 -0.66
CA LYS A 69 0.00 13.44 -1.90
C LYS A 69 -1.47 13.22 -2.21
N LEU A 70 -2.03 14.07 -3.05
CA LEU A 70 -3.34 13.87 -3.68
C LEU A 70 -3.22 12.94 -4.89
N LYS A 71 -4.13 11.98 -4.98
CA LYS A 71 -4.32 11.18 -6.20
C LYS A 71 -5.34 11.84 -7.12
N PRO A 72 -5.44 11.42 -8.39
CA PRO A 72 -6.49 11.89 -9.28
C PRO A 72 -7.88 11.70 -8.68
N ALA A 73 -8.65 12.77 -8.62
CA ALA A 73 -10.04 12.72 -8.16
C ALA A 73 -10.94 12.06 -9.22
N TYR A 74 -11.96 11.33 -8.80
CA TYR A 74 -12.87 10.66 -9.70
C TYR A 74 -14.33 10.66 -9.22
N PRO A 75 -15.29 10.75 -10.15
CA PRO A 75 -15.12 11.19 -11.53
C PRO A 75 -14.61 12.64 -11.58
N ASN A 76 -13.91 13.02 -12.64
CA ASN A 76 -13.51 14.41 -12.89
C ASN A 76 -13.46 14.62 -14.42
N PRO A 77 -14.36 15.42 -15.00
CA PRO A 77 -15.42 16.23 -14.36
C PRO A 77 -16.50 15.43 -13.64
N PHE A 78 -17.22 16.08 -12.71
CA PHE A 78 -18.30 15.46 -11.93
C PHE A 78 -19.55 16.35 -11.85
N ASN A 79 -20.72 15.73 -11.66
CA ASN A 79 -22.00 16.44 -11.49
C ASN A 79 -22.41 16.56 -10.04
N ASN A 80 -22.48 15.45 -9.33
CA ASN A 80 -23.11 15.37 -8.02
C ASN A 80 -22.10 15.11 -6.88
N ARG A 81 -21.06 14.31 -7.15
CA ARG A 81 -20.10 13.92 -6.14
C ARG A 81 -18.76 13.55 -6.78
N VAL A 82 -17.68 13.96 -6.12
CA VAL A 82 -16.32 13.57 -6.47
C VAL A 82 -15.67 12.88 -5.29
N THR A 83 -14.91 11.85 -5.55
CA THR A 83 -14.02 11.20 -4.58
C THR A 83 -12.61 11.72 -4.79
N ILE A 84 -11.99 12.18 -3.72
CA ILE A 84 -10.63 12.73 -3.69
C ILE A 84 -9.77 11.78 -2.87
N PRO A 85 -9.03 10.85 -3.51
CA PRO A 85 -8.12 9.97 -2.80
C PRO A 85 -6.83 10.72 -2.45
N TYR A 86 -6.24 10.37 -1.31
CA TYR A 86 -4.95 10.91 -0.89
C TYR A 86 -4.17 9.92 -0.05
N ASP A 87 -2.87 10.06 -0.07
CA ASP A 87 -1.93 9.23 0.67
C ASP A 87 -1.31 10.04 1.79
N ILE A 88 -1.08 9.39 2.93
CA ILE A 88 -0.32 9.93 4.07
C ILE A 88 0.86 9.00 4.34
N HIS A 89 2.07 9.56 4.30
CA HIS A 89 3.32 8.81 4.50
C HIS A 89 3.70 8.68 5.98
N ILE A 90 3.53 9.75 6.75
CA ILE A 90 3.91 9.85 8.16
C ILE A 90 2.70 10.33 8.94
N LYS A 91 2.51 9.81 10.16
CA LYS A 91 1.45 10.29 11.06
C LYS A 91 1.49 11.82 11.16
N SER A 92 0.37 12.47 10.83
CA SER A 92 0.28 13.93 10.78
C SER A 92 -1.15 14.43 10.81
N ASP A 93 -1.31 15.69 11.17
CA ASP A 93 -2.55 16.42 10.93
C ASP A 93 -2.69 16.69 9.44
N VAL A 94 -3.90 16.53 8.94
CA VAL A 94 -4.24 16.68 7.52
C VAL A 94 -5.38 17.65 7.36
N SER A 95 -5.18 18.66 6.52
CA SER A 95 -6.23 19.57 6.07
C SER A 95 -6.42 19.44 4.57
N ILE A 96 -7.66 19.21 4.15
CA ILE A 96 -8.04 19.22 2.73
C ILE A 96 -8.99 20.40 2.54
N THR A 97 -8.58 21.36 1.71
CA THR A 97 -9.36 22.57 1.42
C THR A 97 -9.76 22.57 -0.04
N ILE A 98 -11.01 22.90 -0.31
CA ILE A 98 -11.52 23.11 -1.66
C ILE A 98 -11.74 24.61 -1.81
N SER A 99 -11.14 25.23 -2.83
CA SER A 99 -11.25 26.65 -3.15
C SER A 99 -11.66 26.86 -4.60
N ASN A 100 -12.27 28.00 -4.87
CA ASN A 100 -12.52 28.44 -6.24
C ASN A 100 -11.24 29.02 -6.88
N VAL A 101 -11.31 29.42 -8.15
CA VAL A 101 -10.18 30.00 -8.90
C VAL A 101 -9.71 31.36 -8.36
N LEU A 102 -10.50 32.02 -7.53
CA LEU A 102 -10.13 33.27 -6.84
C LEU A 102 -9.43 33.00 -5.49
N GLY A 103 -9.21 31.71 -5.15
CA GLY A 103 -8.61 31.33 -3.87
C GLY A 103 -9.56 31.37 -2.68
N GLN A 104 -10.83 31.66 -2.87
CA GLN A 104 -11.81 31.66 -1.79
C GLN A 104 -12.12 30.24 -1.35
N LYS A 105 -12.00 29.99 -0.03
CA LYS A 105 -12.33 28.69 0.56
C LYS A 105 -13.82 28.39 0.42
N ILE A 106 -14.13 27.24 -0.12
CA ILE A 106 -15.48 26.74 -0.35
C ILE A 106 -15.85 25.68 0.71
N ALA A 107 -14.99 24.68 0.88
CA ALA A 107 -15.18 23.61 1.84
C ALA A 107 -13.86 23.17 2.43
N SER A 108 -13.91 22.62 3.64
CA SER A 108 -12.71 22.11 4.32
C SER A 108 -13.00 20.84 5.11
N PHE A 109 -11.98 19.96 5.15
CA PHE A 109 -11.99 18.71 5.89
C PHE A 109 -10.69 18.64 6.69
N SER A 110 -10.78 18.48 8.00
CA SER A 110 -9.62 18.42 8.88
C SER A 110 -9.63 17.10 9.64
N TYR A 111 -8.46 16.50 9.77
CA TYR A 111 -8.25 15.25 10.46
C TYR A 111 -6.99 15.34 11.29
N SER A 112 -7.10 15.08 12.59
CA SER A 112 -5.96 15.04 13.47
C SER A 112 -5.37 13.62 13.53
N ASP A 113 -4.05 13.54 13.75
CA ASP A 113 -3.34 12.29 14.01
C ASP A 113 -3.57 11.18 12.97
N ARG A 114 -3.71 11.53 11.68
CA ARG A 114 -3.84 10.52 10.61
C ARG A 114 -2.59 9.66 10.53
N LEU A 115 -2.78 8.36 10.66
CA LEU A 115 -1.73 7.36 10.47
C LEU A 115 -1.32 7.26 8.98
N PRO A 116 -0.12 6.73 8.69
CA PRO A 116 0.25 6.39 7.32
C PRO A 116 -0.79 5.50 6.65
N GLY A 117 -1.10 5.77 5.39
CA GLY A 117 -2.10 4.98 4.66
C GLY A 117 -2.78 5.74 3.53
N ASN A 118 -3.73 5.04 2.88
CA ASN A 118 -4.51 5.54 1.77
C ASN A 118 -5.90 5.95 2.28
N TYR A 119 -6.35 7.15 1.93
CA TYR A 119 -7.59 7.73 2.41
C TYR A 119 -8.41 8.31 1.27
N LYS A 120 -9.67 8.60 1.54
CA LYS A 120 -10.59 9.22 0.59
C LYS A 120 -11.46 10.26 1.28
N VAL A 121 -11.62 11.42 0.64
CA VAL A 121 -12.64 12.43 0.97
C VAL A 121 -13.65 12.47 -0.16
N ARG A 122 -14.92 12.64 0.19
CA ARG A 122 -16.00 12.82 -0.77
C ARG A 122 -16.55 14.23 -0.66
N TRP A 123 -16.65 14.92 -1.78
CA TRP A 123 -17.25 16.23 -1.86
C TRP A 123 -18.44 16.21 -2.81
N ASN A 124 -19.54 16.80 -2.37
CA ASN A 124 -20.83 16.82 -3.08
C ASN A 124 -21.14 18.15 -3.77
N GLY A 125 -20.15 19.03 -3.95
CA GLY A 125 -20.35 20.34 -4.59
C GLY A 125 -21.05 21.35 -3.69
N ASN A 126 -20.96 21.19 -2.35
CA ASN A 126 -21.52 22.15 -1.39
C ASN A 126 -20.39 22.88 -0.66
N ASN A 127 -20.72 24.08 -0.16
CA ASN A 127 -19.83 24.83 0.72
C ASN A 127 -19.91 24.33 2.18
N ASP A 128 -19.11 24.91 3.09
CA ASP A 128 -19.11 24.58 4.53
C ASP A 128 -20.48 24.81 5.22
N ARG A 129 -21.40 25.59 4.59
CA ARG A 129 -22.76 25.79 5.07
C ARG A 129 -23.77 24.84 4.43
N ASN A 130 -23.28 23.79 3.77
CA ASN A 130 -24.05 22.79 3.03
C ASN A 130 -24.94 23.38 1.88
N MET A 131 -24.57 24.52 1.36
CA MET A 131 -25.24 25.12 0.19
C MET A 131 -24.50 24.74 -1.09
N PRO A 132 -25.24 24.41 -2.18
CA PRO A 132 -24.64 24.07 -3.45
C PRO A 132 -23.88 25.25 -4.06
N VAL A 133 -22.72 24.98 -4.62
CA VAL A 133 -21.89 25.99 -5.30
C VAL A 133 -22.06 25.90 -6.81
N SER A 134 -21.66 26.94 -7.53
CA SER A 134 -21.79 27.02 -8.99
C SER A 134 -20.90 26.00 -9.68
N GLY A 135 -21.29 25.52 -10.86
CA GLY A 135 -20.43 24.76 -11.75
C GLY A 135 -19.15 25.54 -12.09
N GLY A 136 -18.04 24.88 -12.22
CA GLY A 136 -16.77 25.52 -12.52
C GLY A 136 -15.55 24.73 -12.08
N VAL A 137 -14.40 25.39 -12.14
CA VAL A 137 -13.11 24.83 -11.73
C VAL A 137 -12.86 25.11 -10.26
N TYR A 138 -12.45 24.09 -9.53
CA TYR A 138 -12.08 24.14 -8.13
C TYR A 138 -10.69 23.55 -7.92
N LEU A 139 -9.97 24.07 -6.92
CA LEU A 139 -8.67 23.56 -6.48
C LEU A 139 -8.86 22.82 -5.16
N VAL A 140 -8.39 21.59 -5.13
CA VAL A 140 -8.26 20.80 -3.90
C VAL A 140 -6.84 20.93 -3.42
N THR A 141 -6.65 21.36 -2.19
CA THR A 141 -5.33 21.48 -1.55
C THR A 141 -5.26 20.50 -0.38
N LEU A 142 -4.32 19.59 -0.39
CA LEU A 142 -3.90 18.80 0.75
C LEU A 142 -2.78 19.54 1.46
N LYS A 143 -2.94 19.78 2.75
CA LYS A 143 -1.90 20.38 3.58
C LYS A 143 -1.61 19.50 4.80
N THR A 144 -0.36 19.19 5.00
CA THR A 144 0.20 18.59 6.21
C THR A 144 1.31 19.50 6.74
N PRO A 145 1.87 19.29 7.94
CA PRO A 145 2.99 20.08 8.45
C PRO A 145 4.24 20.07 7.54
N ARG A 146 4.38 19.07 6.67
CA ARG A 146 5.57 18.87 5.83
C ARG A 146 5.31 19.00 4.34
N VAL A 147 4.08 18.83 3.89
CA VAL A 147 3.74 18.74 2.45
C VAL A 147 2.50 19.56 2.16
N THR A 148 2.51 20.27 1.06
CA THR A 148 1.32 20.86 0.44
C THR A 148 1.26 20.35 -1.00
N ASP A 149 0.13 19.77 -1.37
CA ASP A 149 -0.13 19.29 -2.74
C ASP A 149 -1.51 19.77 -3.19
N PHE A 150 -1.71 19.94 -4.50
CA PHE A 150 -2.96 20.44 -5.06
C PHE A 150 -3.34 19.73 -6.35
N LYS A 151 -4.66 19.62 -6.56
CA LYS A 151 -5.25 19.06 -7.77
C LYS A 151 -6.45 19.88 -8.21
N LYS A 152 -6.64 19.95 -9.52
CA LYS A 152 -7.79 20.59 -10.14
C LYS A 152 -8.94 19.58 -10.27
N ILE A 153 -10.16 20.03 -9.95
CA ILE A 153 -11.41 19.31 -10.21
C ILE A 153 -12.41 20.23 -10.92
N ILE A 154 -13.33 19.63 -11.66
CA ILE A 154 -14.33 20.36 -12.46
C ILE A 154 -15.71 19.87 -12.07
N LEU A 155 -16.51 20.78 -11.50
CA LEU A 155 -17.93 20.55 -11.22
C LEU A 155 -18.74 20.97 -12.43
N LEU A 156 -19.50 20.03 -12.97
CA LEU A 156 -20.55 20.29 -13.96
C LEU A 156 -21.86 20.56 -13.23
N LYS A 157 -22.74 21.31 -13.85
CA LYS A 157 -24.14 21.48 -13.41
C LYS A 157 -25.07 21.25 -14.55
#